data_e73ce88155e7a34997a74ce660139118
#
_entry.id   e73ce88155e7a34997a74ce660139118
#
_cell.length_a   1.000
_cell.length_b   1.000
_cell.length_c   1.000
_cell.angle_alpha   90.00
_cell.angle_beta   90.00
_cell.angle_gamma   90.00
#
_symmetry.space_group_name_H-M   'P 1'
#
loop_
_entity.id
_entity.type
_entity.pdbx_description
1 polymer ?
#
loop_
_entity_poly.entity_id
_entity_poly.type
_entity_poly.pdbx_seq_one_letter_code
_entity_poly.pdbx_strand_id
1 'polypeptide(L)'
;MANHKSAIKRIRQTETARLRNKLQHKTARNSIKKLKESSKKDAKKMLPSVLSMLDKLAKNNIVHKNKSANLKSKISKHVNSL
;
A
#
# COMPACT_ATOMS: atom_id res chain seq x y z
N MET A 1 37.75 8.91 9.31
CA MET A 1 36.61 9.55 8.65
C MET A 1 35.83 8.65 7.70
N ALA A 2 36.13 7.34 7.69
CA ALA A 2 35.33 6.37 6.95
C ALA A 2 33.86 6.38 7.38
N ASN A 3 33.61 6.72 8.65
CA ASN A 3 32.25 6.76 9.21
C ASN A 3 31.33 7.80 8.57
N HIS A 4 31.88 8.90 8.05
CA HIS A 4 31.11 9.93 7.40
C HIS A 4 30.43 9.46 6.11
N LYS A 5 31.18 8.77 5.26
CA LYS A 5 30.65 8.25 3.99
C LYS A 5 29.59 7.19 4.24
N SER A 6 29.80 6.31 5.23
CA SER A 6 28.81 5.29 5.60
C SER A 6 27.54 5.90 6.16
N ALA A 7 27.64 6.93 6.99
CA ALA A 7 26.50 7.63 7.56
C ALA A 7 25.68 8.32 6.46
N ILE A 8 26.34 9.02 5.54
CA ILE A 8 25.68 9.69 4.41
C ILE A 8 24.96 8.68 3.52
N LYS A 9 25.62 7.57 3.21
CA LYS A 9 25.00 6.50 2.41
C LYS A 9 23.78 5.92 3.09
N ARG A 10 23.84 5.68 4.41
CA ARG A 10 22.72 5.16 5.18
C ARG A 10 21.55 6.16 5.20
N ILE A 11 21.83 7.44 5.37
CA ILE A 11 20.80 8.49 5.33
C ILE A 11 20.11 8.51 3.97
N ARG A 12 20.88 8.46 2.88
CA ARG A 12 20.33 8.39 1.52
C ARG A 12 19.44 7.18 1.32
N GLN A 13 19.89 6.00 1.77
CA GLN A 13 19.09 4.77 1.65
C GLN A 13 17.81 4.88 2.45
N THR A 14 17.86 5.44 3.66
CA THR A 14 16.70 5.64 4.51
C THR A 14 15.70 6.60 3.88
N GLU A 15 16.17 7.71 3.31
CA GLU A 15 15.31 8.67 2.64
C GLU A 15 14.67 8.08 1.39
N THR A 16 15.43 7.34 0.59
CA THR A 16 14.92 6.67 -0.60
C THR A 16 13.84 5.66 -0.24
N ALA A 17 14.10 4.83 0.81
CA ALA A 17 13.13 3.86 1.29
C ALA A 17 11.87 4.54 1.82
N ARG A 18 12.02 5.63 2.57
CA ARG A 18 10.89 6.40 3.12
C ARG A 18 10.02 6.97 2.00
N LEU A 19 10.63 7.57 0.97
CA LEU A 19 9.92 8.12 -0.17
C LEU A 19 9.18 7.02 -0.94
N ARG A 20 9.84 5.88 -1.16
CA ARG A 20 9.22 4.73 -1.84
C ARG A 20 8.03 4.21 -1.04
N ASN A 21 8.17 4.04 0.27
CA ASN A 21 7.10 3.57 1.13
C ASN A 21 5.93 4.53 1.15
N LYS A 22 6.21 5.83 1.22
CA LYS A 22 5.19 6.88 1.17
C LYS A 22 4.42 6.85 -0.14
N LEU A 23 5.14 6.70 -1.26
CA LEU A 23 4.52 6.61 -2.58
C LEU A 23 3.64 5.38 -2.70
N GLN A 24 4.12 4.21 -2.28
CA GLN A 24 3.34 2.97 -2.31
C GLN A 24 2.09 3.06 -1.45
N HIS A 25 2.20 3.65 -0.26
CA HIS A 25 1.06 3.85 0.63
C HIS A 25 0.03 4.79 0.00
N LYS A 26 0.48 5.88 -0.62
CA LYS A 26 -0.38 6.83 -1.31
C LYS A 26 -1.09 6.19 -2.50
N THR A 27 -0.36 5.40 -3.29
CA THR A 27 -0.92 4.69 -4.44
C THR A 27 -2.00 3.70 -4.01
N ALA A 28 -1.77 2.96 -2.92
CA ALA A 28 -2.76 2.04 -2.37
C ALA A 28 -4.01 2.77 -1.92
N ARG A 29 -3.85 3.88 -1.22
CA ARG A 29 -4.98 4.71 -0.76
C ARG A 29 -5.81 5.23 -1.92
N ASN A 30 -5.15 5.73 -2.97
CA ASN A 30 -5.82 6.23 -4.16
C ASN A 30 -6.57 5.11 -4.88
N SER A 31 -5.99 3.91 -4.94
CA SER A 31 -6.64 2.73 -5.54
C SER A 31 -7.88 2.32 -4.77
N ILE A 32 -7.84 2.33 -3.43
CA ILE A 32 -8.98 2.05 -2.57
C ILE A 32 -10.09 3.06 -2.80
N LYS A 33 -9.74 4.35 -2.84
CA LYS A 33 -10.69 5.42 -3.09
C LYS A 33 -11.37 5.26 -4.46
N LYS A 34 -10.58 4.98 -5.49
CA LYS A 34 -11.09 4.76 -6.83
C LYS A 34 -12.02 3.56 -6.89
N LEU A 35 -11.69 2.48 -6.19
CA LEU A 35 -12.54 1.29 -6.10
C LEU A 35 -13.87 1.61 -5.44
N LYS A 36 -13.88 2.38 -4.35
CA LYS A 36 -15.10 2.77 -3.65
C LYS A 36 -16.02 3.66 -4.48
N GLU A 37 -15.43 4.47 -5.36
CA GLU A 37 -16.17 5.36 -6.26
C GLU A 37 -16.62 4.66 -7.54
N SER A 38 -16.14 3.45 -7.80
CA SER A 38 -16.45 2.71 -9.02
C SER A 38 -17.81 1.98 -8.93
N SER A 39 -18.37 1.67 -10.10
CA SER A 39 -19.55 0.81 -10.18
C SER A 39 -19.23 -0.59 -9.71
N LYS A 40 -20.26 -1.40 -9.43
CA LYS A 40 -20.11 -2.78 -9.00
C LYS A 40 -19.22 -3.59 -9.97
N LYS A 41 -19.46 -3.44 -11.28
CA LYS A 41 -18.71 -4.14 -12.31
C LYS A 41 -17.24 -3.78 -12.29
N ASP A 42 -16.93 -2.48 -12.24
CA ASP A 42 -15.54 -2.00 -12.22
C ASP A 42 -14.87 -2.33 -10.90
N ALA A 43 -15.57 -2.21 -9.78
CA ALA A 43 -15.06 -2.56 -8.47
C ALA A 43 -14.66 -4.03 -8.41
N LYS A 44 -15.45 -4.93 -8.95
CA LYS A 44 -15.12 -6.37 -9.01
C LYS A 44 -13.87 -6.63 -9.83
N LYS A 45 -13.67 -5.90 -10.93
CA LYS A 45 -12.47 -6.03 -11.76
C LYS A 45 -11.22 -5.52 -11.04
N MET A 46 -11.36 -4.46 -10.26
CA MET A 46 -10.25 -3.84 -9.54
C MET A 46 -9.87 -4.58 -8.26
N LEU A 47 -10.81 -5.31 -7.67
CA LEU A 47 -10.65 -5.94 -6.36
C LEU A 47 -9.39 -6.81 -6.25
N PRO A 48 -9.10 -7.76 -7.17
CA PRO A 48 -7.89 -8.58 -7.07
C PRO A 48 -6.60 -7.76 -7.04
N SER A 49 -6.52 -6.72 -7.86
CA SER A 49 -5.34 -5.83 -7.90
C SER A 49 -5.15 -5.09 -6.59
N VAL A 50 -6.22 -4.56 -6.02
CA VAL A 50 -6.17 -3.82 -4.75
C VAL A 50 -5.79 -4.77 -3.60
N LEU A 51 -6.36 -5.96 -3.56
CA LEU A 51 -6.02 -6.96 -2.53
C LEU A 51 -4.54 -7.36 -2.62
N SER A 52 -4.04 -7.59 -3.84
CA SER A 52 -2.62 -7.89 -4.07
C SER A 52 -1.71 -6.76 -3.60
N MET A 53 -2.10 -5.52 -3.87
CA MET A 53 -1.36 -4.33 -3.45
C MET A 53 -1.27 -4.24 -1.93
N LEU A 54 -2.37 -4.49 -1.22
CA LEU A 54 -2.41 -4.49 0.25
C LEU A 54 -1.52 -5.60 0.83
N ASP A 55 -1.52 -6.79 0.22
CA ASP A 55 -0.66 -7.90 0.62
C ASP A 55 0.82 -7.52 0.48
N LYS A 56 1.19 -6.86 -0.62
CA LYS A 56 2.56 -6.40 -0.84
C LYS A 56 2.99 -5.36 0.19
N LEU A 57 2.11 -4.44 0.56
CA LEU A 57 2.38 -3.47 1.61
C LEU A 57 2.66 -4.15 2.95
N ALA A 58 1.89 -5.17 3.29
CA ALA A 58 2.10 -5.94 4.51
C ALA A 58 3.41 -6.73 4.46
N LYS A 59 3.72 -7.35 3.31
CA LYS A 59 4.94 -8.12 3.11
C LYS A 59 6.18 -7.24 3.27
N ASN A 60 6.13 -6.01 2.80
CA ASN A 60 7.24 -5.06 2.87
C ASN A 60 7.25 -4.24 4.17
N ASN A 61 6.40 -4.58 5.13
CA ASN A 61 6.29 -3.89 6.43
C ASN A 61 5.94 -2.40 6.31
N ILE A 62 5.35 -1.99 5.20
CA ILE A 62 4.87 -0.60 5.01
C ILE A 62 3.60 -0.39 5.83
N VAL A 63 2.75 -1.42 5.89
CA VAL A 63 1.54 -1.46 6.68
C VAL A 63 1.57 -2.73 7.52
N HIS A 64 1.10 -2.68 8.77
CA HIS A 64 1.02 -3.86 9.60
C HIS A 64 0.03 -4.86 8.99
N LYS A 65 0.36 -6.17 9.10
CA LYS A 65 -0.48 -7.23 8.53
C LYS A 65 -1.93 -7.19 9.02
N ASN A 66 -2.16 -6.81 10.28
CA ASN A 66 -3.52 -6.69 10.82
C ASN A 66 -4.29 -5.57 10.15
N LYS A 67 -3.64 -4.43 9.91
CA LYS A 67 -4.26 -3.31 9.19
C LYS A 67 -4.58 -3.69 7.75
N SER A 68 -3.66 -4.38 7.08
CA SER A 68 -3.87 -4.88 5.72
C SER A 68 -5.07 -5.83 5.67
N ALA A 69 -5.15 -6.78 6.59
CA ALA A 69 -6.26 -7.72 6.69
C ALA A 69 -7.60 -7.00 6.92
N ASN A 70 -7.62 -5.98 7.79
CA ASN A 70 -8.82 -5.19 8.05
C ASN A 70 -9.27 -4.42 6.81
N LEU A 71 -8.32 -3.80 6.09
CA LEU A 71 -8.61 -3.07 4.86
C LEU A 71 -9.14 -4.00 3.78
N LYS A 72 -8.53 -5.17 3.62
CA LYS A 72 -8.98 -6.19 2.66
C LYS A 72 -10.41 -6.63 2.97
N SER A 73 -10.71 -6.89 4.23
CA SER A 73 -12.05 -7.28 4.67
C SER A 73 -13.07 -6.19 4.37
N LYS A 74 -12.77 -4.94 4.71
CA LYS A 74 -13.66 -3.79 4.47
C LYS A 74 -13.93 -3.59 2.98
N ILE A 75 -12.89 -3.67 2.16
CA ILE A 75 -13.01 -3.50 0.71
C ILE A 75 -13.85 -4.61 0.10
N SER A 76 -13.60 -5.87 0.50
CA SER A 76 -14.35 -7.02 0.01
C SER A 76 -15.83 -6.91 0.37
N LYS A 77 -16.15 -6.51 1.60
CA LYS A 77 -17.53 -6.28 2.04
C LYS A 77 -18.19 -5.16 1.25
N HIS A 78 -17.46 -4.08 1.00
CA HIS A 78 -17.97 -2.95 0.20
C HIS A 78 -18.36 -3.40 -1.21
N VAL A 79 -17.49 -4.15 -1.88
CA VAL A 79 -17.75 -4.64 -3.25
C VAL A 79 -18.93 -5.60 -3.25
N ASN A 80 -19.03 -6.47 -2.26
CA ASN A 80 -20.13 -7.43 -2.16
C ASN A 80 -21.48 -6.74 -1.87
N SER A 81 -21.44 -5.57 -1.25
CA SER A 81 -22.67 -4.81 -0.93
C SER A 81 -23.17 -3.91 -2.05
N LEU A 82 -22.37 -3.75 -3.10
CA LEU A 82 -22.74 -2.90 -4.24
C LEU A 82 -23.83 -3.51 -5.13
#